data_cba3a65afefb5c047e7a0747bff6648b
#
_entry.id   cba3a65afefb5c047e7a0747bff6648b
#
_cell.length_a   1.000
_cell.length_b   1.000
_cell.length_c   1.000
_cell.angle_alpha   90.00
_cell.angle_beta   90.00
_cell.angle_gamma   90.00
#
_symmetry.space_group_name_H-M   'P 1'
#
loop_
_entity.id
_entity.type
_entity.pdbx_description
1 polymer ?
#
loop_
_entity_poly.entity_id
_entity_poly.type
_entity_poly.pdbx_seq_one_letter_code
_entity_poly.pdbx_strand_id
1 'polypeptide(L)'
;MDIKRIFLLAFAAILTTWIQAQEVTDTGDTSETEDTETTDDTGDTGDVTLTSSLAFPNAFSPNGDQINDIYKAKECQNIEEFHAYIFNRWGKKLYEWDNPDEGWDGTYNGKDVKQGTYFVLVKARGADGRKFNIRKDVNLLRGYSEETTVE
;
A
#
# COMPACT_ATOMS: atom_id res chain seq x y z
N MET A 1 11.73 36.47 7.83
CA MET A 1 12.91 35.59 7.96
C MET A 1 12.43 34.18 7.72
N ASP A 2 12.58 33.72 6.46
CA ASP A 2 11.86 32.52 5.96
C ASP A 2 12.56 31.24 6.33
N ILE A 3 11.87 30.40 7.10
CA ILE A 3 12.33 29.07 7.57
C ILE A 3 12.34 28.01 6.42
N LYS A 4 11.92 28.38 5.23
CA LYS A 4 11.83 27.47 4.07
C LYS A 4 13.13 27.23 3.27
N ARG A 5 14.28 27.77 3.70
CA ARG A 5 15.54 27.69 2.95
C ARG A 5 16.64 26.82 3.56
N ILE A 6 16.38 26.08 4.63
CA ILE A 6 17.44 25.31 5.34
C ILE A 6 17.43 23.81 5.00
N PHE A 7 16.50 23.29 4.18
CA PHE A 7 16.47 21.86 3.85
C PHE A 7 17.07 21.46 2.51
N LEU A 8 17.91 22.28 1.90
CA LEU A 8 18.47 21.99 0.56
C LEU A 8 19.99 21.79 0.50
N LEU A 9 20.67 21.48 1.57
CA LEU A 9 22.14 21.29 1.55
C LEU A 9 22.65 20.15 2.43
N ALA A 10 22.08 18.97 2.32
CA ALA A 10 22.64 17.77 2.96
C ALA A 10 22.38 16.48 2.19
N PHE A 11 22.54 16.47 0.84
CA PHE A 11 22.52 15.24 0.06
C PHE A 11 23.54 15.28 -1.09
N ALA A 12 24.78 15.56 -0.75
CA ALA A 12 25.87 15.39 -1.69
C ALA A 12 27.13 15.00 -0.91
N ALA A 13 27.36 13.75 -0.68
CA ALA A 13 28.66 13.08 -0.51
C ALA A 13 28.50 11.71 0.15
N ILE A 14 28.24 10.66 -0.60
CA ILE A 14 28.83 9.31 -0.37
C ILE A 14 28.66 8.58 -1.71
N LEU A 15 29.56 8.84 -2.59
CA LEU A 15 29.80 8.06 -3.78
C LEU A 15 31.30 7.97 -3.91
N THR A 16 31.89 6.93 -3.33
CA THR A 16 33.19 6.39 -3.79
C THR A 16 33.51 5.12 -3.03
N THR A 17 34.01 4.18 -3.83
CA THR A 17 34.79 3.00 -3.47
C THR A 17 34.04 1.77 -2.96
N TRP A 18 33.83 0.84 -3.91
CA TRP A 18 34.28 -0.56 -3.75
C TRP A 18 34.37 -1.19 -5.14
N ILE A 19 35.53 -1.04 -5.75
CA ILE A 19 36.07 -1.94 -6.79
C ILE A 19 37.20 -2.66 -6.12
N GLN A 20 37.12 -3.96 -5.96
CA GLN A 20 38.25 -4.84 -5.87
C GLN A 20 37.84 -6.22 -6.33
N ALA A 21 38.25 -6.52 -7.53
CA ALA A 21 38.37 -7.86 -8.06
C ALA A 21 39.45 -8.63 -7.32
N GLN A 22 39.23 -9.90 -7.07
CA GLN A 22 40.32 -10.87 -6.99
C GLN A 22 39.88 -12.21 -7.56
N GLU A 23 40.39 -12.45 -8.75
CA GLU A 23 40.67 -13.80 -9.26
C GLU A 23 41.67 -14.48 -8.34
N VAL A 24 41.43 -15.74 -8.04
CA VAL A 24 42.51 -16.72 -7.81
C VAL A 24 42.05 -18.07 -8.36
N THR A 25 42.82 -18.50 -9.28
CA THR A 25 42.93 -19.75 -10.00
C THR A 25 43.19 -20.97 -9.08
N ASP A 26 42.47 -22.06 -9.42
CA ASP A 26 43.00 -23.36 -9.88
C ASP A 26 43.78 -24.28 -8.92
N THR A 27 43.54 -25.52 -9.22
CA THR A 27 44.24 -26.80 -9.05
C THR A 27 43.80 -27.69 -7.89
N GLY A 28 43.11 -28.76 -8.28
CA GLY A 28 43.73 -30.10 -8.31
C GLY A 28 43.46 -31.05 -7.19
N ASP A 29 42.75 -32.07 -7.57
CA ASP A 29 43.08 -33.50 -7.37
C ASP A 29 42.54 -34.26 -6.16
N THR A 30 41.65 -35.20 -6.53
CA THR A 30 41.58 -36.66 -6.24
C THR A 30 41.43 -37.18 -4.82
N SER A 31 40.41 -38.04 -4.78
CA SER A 31 40.24 -39.33 -4.09
C SER A 31 39.40 -39.39 -2.83
N GLU A 32 38.27 -39.99 -3.02
CA GLU A 32 37.77 -41.30 -2.48
C GLU A 32 37.59 -41.41 -0.97
N THR A 33 36.38 -41.75 -0.69
CA THR A 33 35.78 -42.82 0.12
C THR A 33 35.19 -42.45 1.48
N GLU A 34 33.98 -42.96 1.59
CA GLU A 34 33.25 -43.63 2.68
C GLU A 34 32.31 -42.84 3.57
N ASP A 35 31.07 -43.18 3.30
CA ASP A 35 29.90 -43.37 4.15
C ASP A 35 30.02 -42.96 5.63
N THR A 36 29.21 -41.98 6.00
CA THR A 36 28.53 -42.03 7.29
C THR A 36 27.19 -41.29 7.19
N GLU A 37 26.15 -42.05 7.30
CA GLU A 37 24.80 -41.56 7.54
C GLU A 37 24.81 -40.59 8.72
N THR A 38 24.35 -39.35 8.51
CA THR A 38 23.92 -38.52 9.60
C THR A 38 22.73 -37.70 9.15
N THR A 39 21.59 -38.13 9.61
CA THR A 39 20.36 -37.41 9.88
C THR A 39 20.23 -36.05 9.20
N ASP A 40 19.38 -36.10 8.22
CA ASP A 40 18.64 -35.06 7.59
C ASP A 40 17.95 -34.15 8.64
N ASP A 41 18.62 -33.08 9.01
CA ASP A 41 17.98 -31.90 9.55
C ASP A 41 17.87 -30.89 8.38
N THR A 42 16.96 -31.19 7.49
CA THR A 42 16.50 -30.24 6.51
C THR A 42 15.80 -29.12 7.28
N GLY A 43 16.59 -28.18 7.76
CA GLY A 43 16.06 -26.88 8.12
C GLY A 43 15.37 -26.34 6.89
N ASP A 44 14.06 -26.54 6.82
CA ASP A 44 13.14 -25.83 5.97
C ASP A 44 13.25 -24.34 6.32
N THR A 45 14.25 -23.67 5.74
CA THR A 45 14.21 -22.24 5.54
C THR A 45 13.11 -22.00 4.53
N GLY A 46 11.87 -22.11 5.00
CA GLY A 46 10.71 -21.69 4.25
C GLY A 46 11.02 -20.29 3.72
N ASP A 47 11.26 -20.23 2.43
CA ASP A 47 11.27 -18.99 1.67
C ASP A 47 9.92 -18.32 1.94
N VAL A 48 9.87 -17.45 2.94
CA VAL A 48 8.69 -16.64 3.24
C VAL A 48 8.59 -15.64 2.11
N THR A 49 8.00 -16.10 1.00
CA THR A 49 7.66 -15.20 -0.10
C THR A 49 6.64 -14.20 0.45
N LEU A 50 7.12 -13.01 0.76
CA LEU A 50 6.27 -11.89 1.17
C LEU A 50 5.34 -11.55 0.00
N THR A 51 4.16 -12.12 0.01
CA THR A 51 3.14 -11.80 -0.99
C THR A 51 2.41 -10.53 -0.57
N SER A 52 2.40 -9.54 -1.44
CA SER A 52 1.67 -8.30 -1.20
C SER A 52 0.25 -8.40 -1.74
N SER A 53 -0.73 -7.90 -0.96
CA SER A 53 -2.14 -7.84 -1.37
C SER A 53 -2.76 -6.51 -1.01
N LEU A 54 -3.68 -6.04 -1.87
CA LEU A 54 -4.41 -4.79 -1.67
C LEU A 54 -5.77 -4.86 -2.36
N ALA A 55 -6.84 -4.69 -1.58
CA ALA A 55 -8.20 -4.67 -2.09
C ALA A 55 -9.05 -3.60 -1.42
N PHE A 56 -10.04 -3.07 -2.17
CA PHE A 56 -10.95 -2.03 -1.71
C PHE A 56 -12.41 -2.47 -1.87
N PRO A 57 -13.31 -2.03 -0.99
CA PRO A 57 -14.74 -2.27 -1.13
C PRO A 57 -15.32 -1.51 -2.34
N ASN A 58 -16.54 -1.89 -2.77
CA ASN A 58 -17.26 -1.21 -3.86
C ASN A 58 -18.24 -0.15 -3.34
N ALA A 59 -18.52 -0.17 -2.06
CA ALA A 59 -19.43 0.76 -1.40
C ALA A 59 -19.04 0.97 0.06
N PHE A 60 -19.47 2.09 0.63
CA PHE A 60 -19.40 2.38 2.05
C PHE A 60 -20.58 3.27 2.45
N SER A 61 -20.88 3.31 3.75
CA SER A 61 -22.04 3.99 4.28
C SER A 61 -21.69 4.83 5.52
N PRO A 62 -21.28 6.09 5.35
CA PRO A 62 -20.92 6.95 6.47
C PRO A 62 -22.20 7.47 7.16
N ASN A 63 -22.79 6.64 8.02
CA ASN A 63 -24.01 6.92 8.77
C ASN A 63 -23.81 6.99 10.29
N GLY A 64 -22.55 6.72 10.75
CA GLY A 64 -22.17 6.79 12.15
C GLY A 64 -22.49 5.54 12.97
N ASP A 65 -22.81 4.42 12.32
CA ASP A 65 -23.07 3.14 13.00
C ASP A 65 -21.80 2.31 13.26
N GLN A 66 -20.64 2.84 12.87
CA GLN A 66 -19.31 2.23 12.96
C GLN A 66 -19.11 1.03 12.03
N ILE A 67 -20.02 0.81 11.10
CA ILE A 67 -19.92 -0.25 10.10
C ILE A 67 -19.76 0.37 8.71
N ASN A 68 -18.59 0.21 8.11
CA ASN A 68 -18.27 0.78 6.79
C ASN A 68 -18.45 2.31 6.67
N ASP A 69 -18.29 3.04 7.77
CA ASP A 69 -18.36 4.51 7.79
C ASP A 69 -17.18 5.16 7.06
N ILE A 70 -16.06 4.47 6.97
CA ILE A 70 -14.84 4.96 6.33
C ILE A 70 -14.50 4.09 5.11
N TYR A 71 -14.30 4.73 3.98
CA TYR A 71 -13.80 4.06 2.78
C TYR A 71 -12.29 3.88 2.85
N LYS A 72 -11.85 2.68 3.15
CA LYS A 72 -10.43 2.30 3.26
C LYS A 72 -10.14 0.94 2.64
N ALA A 73 -8.89 0.55 2.62
CA ALA A 73 -8.50 -0.78 2.18
C ALA A 73 -9.21 -1.86 3.02
N LYS A 74 -9.83 -2.81 2.32
CA LYS A 74 -10.45 -4.01 2.91
C LYS A 74 -9.40 -5.08 3.20
N GLU A 75 -8.39 -5.13 2.36
CA GLU A 75 -7.26 -6.01 2.47
C GLU A 75 -6.00 -5.21 2.15
N CYS A 76 -5.01 -5.30 3.03
CA CYS A 76 -3.72 -4.63 2.88
C CYS A 76 -2.66 -5.45 3.59
N GLN A 77 -1.74 -6.04 2.81
CA GLN A 77 -0.63 -6.83 3.34
C GLN A 77 0.65 -6.46 2.60
N ASN A 78 1.73 -6.29 3.36
CA ASN A 78 3.07 -6.05 2.84
C ASN A 78 3.14 -4.89 1.82
N ILE A 79 2.44 -3.78 2.10
CA ILE A 79 2.47 -2.57 1.28
C ILE A 79 3.48 -1.59 1.88
N GLU A 80 4.46 -1.15 1.08
CA GLU A 80 5.51 -0.20 1.47
C GLU A 80 5.21 1.24 1.07
N GLU A 81 4.61 1.41 -0.12
CA GLU A 81 4.24 2.72 -0.63
C GLU A 81 2.75 2.71 -0.96
N PHE A 82 2.07 3.76 -0.58
CA PHE A 82 0.64 3.87 -0.77
C PHE A 82 0.21 5.31 -1.00
N HIS A 83 -0.58 5.55 -2.05
CA HIS A 83 -1.25 6.83 -2.32
C HIS A 83 -2.63 6.57 -2.88
N ALA A 84 -3.64 7.15 -2.29
CA ALA A 84 -5.01 7.02 -2.74
C ALA A 84 -5.72 8.36 -2.90
N TYR A 85 -6.61 8.43 -3.87
CA TYR A 85 -7.33 9.64 -4.25
C TYR A 85 -8.80 9.35 -4.51
N ILE A 86 -9.67 10.26 -4.07
CA ILE A 86 -11.09 10.26 -4.40
C ILE A 86 -11.42 11.43 -5.32
N PHE A 87 -12.16 11.14 -6.37
CA PHE A 87 -12.64 12.12 -7.33
C PHE A 87 -14.16 12.05 -7.47
N ASN A 88 -14.78 13.18 -7.75
CA ASN A 88 -16.17 13.22 -8.17
C ASN A 88 -16.31 12.92 -9.67
N ARG A 89 -17.56 12.85 -10.17
CA ARG A 89 -17.88 12.59 -11.58
C ARG A 89 -17.30 13.62 -12.58
N TRP A 90 -16.91 14.78 -12.11
CA TRP A 90 -16.29 15.83 -12.93
C TRP A 90 -14.76 15.80 -12.88
N GLY A 91 -14.17 14.80 -12.23
CA GLY A 91 -12.71 14.67 -12.09
C GLY A 91 -12.09 15.60 -11.04
N LYS A 92 -12.91 16.27 -10.21
CA LYS A 92 -12.39 17.07 -9.11
C LYS A 92 -11.96 16.17 -7.98
N LYS A 93 -10.71 16.32 -7.53
CA LYS A 93 -10.19 15.63 -6.34
C LYS A 93 -10.88 16.14 -5.08
N LEU A 94 -11.42 15.23 -4.30
CA LEU A 94 -12.11 15.53 -3.05
C LEU A 94 -11.26 15.17 -1.84
N TYR A 95 -10.53 14.05 -1.90
CA TYR A 95 -9.75 13.55 -0.79
C TYR A 95 -8.50 12.83 -1.28
N GLU A 96 -7.48 12.78 -0.44
CA GLU A 96 -6.27 11.98 -0.65
C GLU A 96 -5.70 11.51 0.68
N TRP A 97 -5.07 10.33 0.68
CA TRP A 97 -4.40 9.77 1.86
C TRP A 97 -3.25 8.85 1.42
N ASP A 98 -2.26 8.70 2.31
CA ASP A 98 -1.01 7.99 2.04
C ASP A 98 -0.79 6.80 2.99
N ASN A 99 -1.70 6.57 3.91
CA ASN A 99 -1.65 5.44 4.85
C ASN A 99 -2.83 4.50 4.57
N PRO A 100 -2.61 3.22 4.23
CA PRO A 100 -3.70 2.29 3.89
C PRO A 100 -4.68 2.01 5.04
N ASP A 101 -4.29 2.28 6.29
CA ASP A 101 -5.16 2.14 7.47
C ASP A 101 -6.12 3.31 7.63
N GLU A 102 -5.83 4.43 6.99
CA GLU A 102 -6.70 5.60 6.90
C GLU A 102 -7.69 5.46 5.75
N GLY A 103 -8.61 6.41 5.64
CA GLY A 103 -9.59 6.39 4.56
C GLY A 103 -10.45 7.64 4.53
N TRP A 104 -11.40 7.64 3.60
CA TRP A 104 -12.31 8.76 3.37
C TRP A 104 -13.64 8.53 4.08
N ASP A 105 -14.07 9.53 4.84
CA ASP A 105 -15.32 9.55 5.62
C ASP A 105 -16.54 10.06 4.84
N GLY A 106 -16.40 10.34 3.56
CA GLY A 106 -17.48 10.88 2.76
C GLY A 106 -17.69 12.39 2.92
N THR A 107 -16.69 13.12 3.42
CA THR A 107 -16.72 14.59 3.52
C THR A 107 -15.80 15.28 2.52
N TYR A 108 -16.09 16.53 2.23
CA TYR A 108 -15.22 17.44 1.49
C TYR A 108 -15.28 18.84 2.13
N ASN A 109 -14.13 19.37 2.55
CA ASN A 109 -14.02 20.63 3.29
C ASN A 109 -14.91 20.67 4.55
N GLY A 110 -14.98 19.56 5.29
CA GLY A 110 -15.74 19.43 6.53
C GLY A 110 -17.26 19.37 6.33
N LYS A 111 -17.72 19.13 5.11
CA LYS A 111 -19.14 18.97 4.78
C LYS A 111 -19.39 17.63 4.10
N ASP A 112 -20.49 17.02 4.43
CA ASP A 112 -20.95 15.80 3.79
C ASP A 112 -21.12 15.98 2.28
N VAL A 113 -20.55 15.07 1.50
CA VAL A 113 -20.85 15.00 0.08
C VAL A 113 -22.14 14.20 -0.15
N LYS A 114 -22.79 14.44 -1.27
CA LYS A 114 -24.03 13.74 -1.63
C LYS A 114 -23.79 12.27 -1.84
N GLN A 115 -24.76 11.43 -1.49
CA GLN A 115 -24.73 10.03 -1.87
C GLN A 115 -24.63 9.87 -3.40
N GLY A 116 -23.97 8.81 -3.83
CA GLY A 116 -23.75 8.52 -5.24
C GLY A 116 -22.41 7.89 -5.52
N THR A 117 -22.03 7.86 -6.80
CA THR A 117 -20.80 7.23 -7.26
C THR A 117 -19.65 8.22 -7.31
N TYR A 118 -18.52 7.79 -6.77
CA TYR A 118 -17.23 8.47 -6.77
C TYR A 118 -16.18 7.58 -7.42
N PHE A 119 -15.05 8.15 -7.79
CA PHE A 119 -13.97 7.42 -8.44
C PHE A 119 -12.75 7.37 -7.54
N VAL A 120 -12.16 6.20 -7.45
CA VAL A 120 -10.99 5.92 -6.63
C VAL A 120 -9.81 5.60 -7.53
N LEU A 121 -8.70 6.25 -7.27
CA LEU A 121 -7.40 5.95 -7.85
C LEU A 121 -6.42 5.61 -6.73
N VAL A 122 -5.86 4.40 -6.75
CA VAL A 122 -4.83 3.98 -5.81
C VAL A 122 -3.56 3.60 -6.55
N LYS A 123 -2.44 4.09 -6.07
CA LYS A 123 -1.10 3.68 -6.48
C LYS A 123 -0.38 3.16 -5.27
N ALA A 124 0.10 1.94 -5.34
CA ALA A 124 0.83 1.32 -4.24
C ALA A 124 1.94 0.41 -4.75
N ARG A 125 2.91 0.15 -3.89
CA ARG A 125 3.97 -0.83 -4.13
C ARG A 125 4.09 -1.74 -2.92
N GLY A 126 4.15 -3.03 -3.18
CA GLY A 126 4.38 -4.05 -2.18
C GLY A 126 5.85 -4.30 -1.90
N ALA A 127 6.17 -4.89 -0.76
CA ALA A 127 7.49 -5.34 -0.37
C ALA A 127 8.07 -6.39 -1.31
N ASP A 128 7.19 -7.13 -2.00
CA ASP A 128 7.55 -8.08 -3.07
C ASP A 128 7.83 -7.41 -4.43
N GLY A 129 7.83 -6.07 -4.48
CA GLY A 129 8.01 -5.27 -5.70
C GLY A 129 6.77 -5.17 -6.58
N ARG A 130 5.66 -5.80 -6.22
CA ARG A 130 4.40 -5.73 -6.96
C ARG A 130 3.84 -4.31 -6.94
N LYS A 131 3.40 -3.83 -8.12
CA LYS A 131 2.79 -2.51 -8.27
C LYS A 131 1.28 -2.64 -8.41
N PHE A 132 0.56 -1.86 -7.63
CA PHE A 132 -0.89 -1.78 -7.65
C PHE A 132 -1.31 -0.45 -8.26
N ASN A 133 -2.10 -0.50 -9.33
CA ASN A 133 -2.74 0.66 -9.96
C ASN A 133 -4.24 0.39 -10.01
N ILE A 134 -4.94 0.68 -8.94
CA ILE A 134 -6.38 0.41 -8.82
C ILE A 134 -7.15 1.65 -9.28
N ARG A 135 -8.05 1.46 -10.22
CA ARG A 135 -9.02 2.47 -10.66
C ARG A 135 -10.39 1.82 -10.62
N LYS A 136 -11.24 2.35 -9.78
CA LYS A 136 -12.60 1.80 -9.63
C LYS A 136 -13.56 2.88 -9.18
N ASP A 137 -14.83 2.61 -9.33
CA ASP A 137 -15.90 3.36 -8.72
C ASP A 137 -16.19 2.86 -7.30
N VAL A 138 -16.70 3.76 -6.48
CA VAL A 138 -17.19 3.48 -5.14
C VAL A 138 -18.54 4.17 -4.95
N ASN A 139 -19.49 3.46 -4.37
CA ASN A 139 -20.80 4.00 -4.05
C ASN A 139 -20.84 4.46 -2.59
N LEU A 140 -21.06 5.73 -2.38
CA LEU A 140 -21.37 6.30 -1.08
C LEU A 140 -22.88 6.20 -0.86
N LEU A 141 -23.27 5.46 0.16
CA LEU A 141 -24.66 5.19 0.52
C LEU A 141 -24.94 5.88 1.87
N ARG A 142 -25.89 6.80 1.90
CA ARG A 142 -26.43 7.33 3.15
C ARG A 142 -27.83 6.78 3.28
N GLY A 143 -28.19 6.22 4.44
CA GLY A 143 -29.50 5.67 4.68
C GLY A 143 -30.61 6.66 4.28
N TYR A 144 -31.71 6.16 3.76
CA TYR A 144 -32.92 6.94 3.58
C TYR A 144 -33.38 7.38 4.97
N SER A 145 -33.23 8.67 5.31
CA SER A 145 -34.11 9.27 6.29
C SER A 145 -35.48 9.38 5.61
N GLU A 146 -36.39 8.47 5.90
CA GLU A 146 -37.81 8.70 5.61
C GLU A 146 -38.22 9.93 6.42
N GLU A 147 -38.26 11.09 5.79
CA GLU A 147 -39.08 12.19 6.31
C GLU A 147 -40.52 11.71 6.24
N THR A 148 -40.98 11.16 7.35
CA THR A 148 -42.42 10.93 7.56
C THR A 148 -43.07 12.28 7.61
N THR A 149 -43.53 12.77 6.47
CA THR A 149 -44.53 13.83 6.42
C THR A 149 -45.81 13.23 6.99
N VAL A 150 -46.07 13.47 8.27
CA VAL A 150 -47.38 13.25 8.89
C VAL A 150 -48.23 14.41 8.44
N GLU A 151 -49.20 14.15 7.57
CA GLU A 151 -50.32 15.07 7.28
C GLU A 151 -51.32 15.11 8.46
#